data_534c7c50983c4721856c69c00ab16e40
#
_entry.id   534c7c50983c4721856c69c00ab16e40
#
_cell.length_a   1.000
_cell.length_b   1.000
_cell.length_c   1.000
_cell.angle_alpha   90.00
_cell.angle_beta   90.00
_cell.angle_gamma   90.00
#
_symmetry.space_group_name_H-M   'P 1'
#
loop_
_entity.id
_entity.type
_entity.pdbx_description
1 polymer ?
#
loop_
_entity_poly.entity_id
_entity_poly.type
_entity_poly.pdbx_seq_one_letter_code
_entity_poly.pdbx_strand_id
1 'polypeptide(L)'
;ARLLDVQERLRKECPWDRKQTNESLRPNTIEETFELADALLKNDSKNICKELGDVMEHVVFYSMLGQEKEEFDVADVCNAQSVQT
;
A
#
# COMPACT_ATOMS: atom_id res chain seq x y z
N ALA A 1 11.76 -7.25 -2.47
CA ALA A 1 11.15 -6.90 -3.75
C ALA A 1 11.43 -5.46 -4.12
N ARG A 2 11.39 -5.16 -5.40
CA ARG A 2 11.75 -3.85 -5.90
C ARG A 2 10.84 -2.72 -5.38
N LEU A 3 9.54 -2.99 -5.31
CA LEU A 3 8.59 -2.00 -4.82
C LEU A 3 8.89 -1.63 -3.36
N LEU A 4 9.17 -2.62 -2.54
CA LEU A 4 9.52 -2.40 -1.14
C LEU A 4 10.79 -1.56 -1.02
N ASP A 5 11.82 -1.89 -1.82
CA ASP A 5 13.08 -1.15 -1.81
C ASP A 5 12.88 0.32 -2.20
N VAL A 6 12.07 0.57 -3.22
CA VAL A 6 11.76 1.94 -3.66
C VAL A 6 11.02 2.70 -2.56
N GLN A 7 10.03 2.08 -1.95
CA GLN A 7 9.26 2.72 -0.88
C GLN A 7 10.12 3.02 0.35
N GLU A 8 11.00 2.09 0.74
CA GLU A 8 11.91 2.32 1.86
C GLU A 8 12.83 3.50 1.59
N ARG A 9 13.34 3.59 0.37
CA ARG A 9 14.22 4.67 -0.04
C ARG A 9 13.50 6.02 -0.03
N LEU A 10 12.28 6.08 -0.58
CA LEU A 10 11.46 7.29 -0.56
C LEU A 10 11.15 7.73 0.87
N ARG A 11 10.86 6.78 1.74
CA ARG A 11 10.56 7.07 3.14
C ARG A 11 11.74 7.77 3.83
N LYS A 12 12.97 7.36 3.48
CA LYS A 12 14.18 7.94 4.08
C LYS A 12 14.58 9.27 3.45
N GLU A 13 14.42 9.41 2.15
CA GLU A 13 14.97 10.53 1.38
C GLU A 13 13.96 11.60 1.01
N CYS A 14 12.70 11.25 0.82
CA CYS A 14 11.67 12.19 0.39
C CYS A 14 10.99 12.84 1.59
N PRO A 15 11.08 14.18 1.76
CA PRO A 15 10.43 14.84 2.90
C PRO A 15 8.92 14.64 2.93
N TRP A 16 8.28 14.56 1.77
CA TRP A 16 6.85 14.31 1.69
C TRP A 16 6.50 12.95 2.27
N ASP A 17 7.22 11.90 1.85
CA ASP A 17 6.98 10.54 2.35
C ASP A 17 7.22 10.43 3.85
N ARG A 18 8.26 11.09 4.36
CA ARG A 18 8.57 11.05 5.79
C ARG A 18 7.48 11.68 6.66
N LYS A 19 6.71 12.60 6.10
CA LYS A 19 5.63 13.27 6.82
C LYS A 19 4.33 12.48 6.79
N GLN A 20 4.23 11.48 5.91
CA GLN A 20 3.00 10.73 5.77
C GLN A 20 2.79 9.77 6.94
N THR A 21 1.56 9.66 7.38
CA THR A 21 1.13 8.78 8.46
C THR A 21 -0.07 7.96 7.99
N ASN A 22 -0.48 6.99 8.80
CA ASN A 22 -1.71 6.24 8.53
C ASN A 22 -2.88 7.20 8.34
N GLU A 23 -2.99 8.19 9.21
CA GLU A 23 -4.10 9.14 9.16
C GLU A 23 -4.06 10.02 7.92
N SER A 24 -2.87 10.47 7.51
CA SER A 24 -2.75 11.37 6.36
C SER A 24 -3.04 10.65 5.04
N LEU A 25 -2.75 9.35 4.95
CA LEU A 25 -2.97 8.56 3.74
C LEU A 25 -4.33 7.87 3.69
N ARG A 26 -5.01 7.77 4.81
CA ARG A 26 -6.29 7.07 4.90
C ARG A 26 -7.32 7.54 3.87
N PRO A 27 -7.55 8.84 3.66
CA PRO A 27 -8.48 9.29 2.64
C PRO A 27 -8.06 8.84 1.24
N ASN A 28 -6.77 8.87 0.94
CA ASN A 28 -6.27 8.44 -0.36
C ASN A 28 -6.49 6.95 -0.59
N THR A 29 -6.35 6.15 0.47
CA THR A 29 -6.59 4.71 0.39
C THR A 29 -8.05 4.41 0.06
N ILE A 30 -8.97 5.14 0.69
CA ILE A 30 -10.41 5.01 0.40
C ILE A 30 -10.67 5.34 -1.07
N GLU A 31 -10.10 6.43 -1.56
CA GLU A 31 -10.25 6.86 -2.94
C GLU A 31 -9.70 5.82 -3.92
N GLU A 32 -8.52 5.25 -3.64
CA GLU A 32 -7.91 4.22 -4.48
C GLU A 32 -8.76 2.95 -4.53
N THR A 33 -9.37 2.57 -3.42
CA THR A 33 -10.24 1.39 -3.42
C THR A 33 -11.53 1.64 -4.20
N PHE A 34 -12.06 2.85 -4.20
CA PHE A 34 -13.19 3.22 -5.06
C PHE A 34 -12.81 3.15 -6.53
N GLU A 35 -11.63 3.64 -6.89
CA GLU A 35 -11.15 3.58 -8.26
C GLU A 35 -10.96 2.14 -8.73
N LEU A 36 -10.44 1.28 -7.84
CA LEU A 36 -10.33 -0.14 -8.13
C LEU A 36 -11.71 -0.76 -8.34
N ALA A 37 -12.65 -0.46 -7.47
CA ALA A 37 -14.00 -1.00 -7.58
C ALA A 37 -14.66 -0.57 -8.88
N ASP A 38 -14.46 0.68 -9.30
CA ASP A 38 -15.00 1.19 -10.56
C ASP A 38 -14.37 0.47 -11.76
N ALA A 39 -13.06 0.27 -11.74
CA ALA A 39 -12.37 -0.47 -12.80
C ALA A 39 -12.86 -1.89 -12.90
N LEU A 40 -13.11 -2.54 -11.76
CA LEU A 40 -13.65 -3.90 -11.73
C LEU A 40 -15.06 -3.96 -12.33
N LEU A 41 -15.89 -2.97 -11.99
CA LEU A 41 -17.26 -2.89 -12.53
C LEU A 41 -17.24 -2.74 -14.05
N LYS A 42 -16.33 -1.95 -14.58
CA LYS A 42 -16.19 -1.70 -16.01
C LYS A 42 -15.47 -2.84 -16.75
N ASN A 43 -14.89 -3.75 -15.99
CA ASN A 43 -14.12 -4.88 -16.53
C ASN A 43 -13.00 -4.44 -17.47
N ASP A 44 -12.33 -3.35 -17.10
CA ASP A 44 -11.22 -2.77 -17.85
C ASP A 44 -9.91 -3.30 -17.32
N SER A 45 -9.37 -4.34 -17.97
CA SER A 45 -8.17 -5.04 -17.49
C SER A 45 -6.97 -4.14 -17.27
N LYS A 46 -6.77 -3.17 -18.16
CA LYS A 46 -5.63 -2.26 -18.05
C LYS A 46 -5.74 -1.37 -16.81
N ASN A 47 -6.93 -0.83 -16.57
CA ASN A 47 -7.17 -0.01 -15.39
C ASN A 47 -7.18 -0.84 -14.12
N ILE A 48 -7.71 -2.07 -14.17
CA ILE A 48 -7.66 -2.97 -13.02
C ILE A 48 -6.21 -3.20 -12.60
N CYS A 49 -5.34 -3.48 -13.55
CA CYS A 49 -3.91 -3.69 -13.27
C CYS A 49 -3.29 -2.46 -12.62
N LYS A 50 -3.56 -1.27 -13.17
CA LYS A 50 -3.05 -0.03 -12.64
C LYS A 50 -3.55 0.23 -11.20
N GLU A 51 -4.85 0.07 -10.98
CA GLU A 51 -5.44 0.33 -9.67
C GLU A 51 -4.99 -0.67 -8.62
N LEU A 52 -4.77 -1.92 -9.01
CA LEU A 52 -4.19 -2.91 -8.10
C LEU A 52 -2.78 -2.51 -7.68
N GLY A 53 -1.99 -1.97 -8.62
CA GLY A 53 -0.66 -1.48 -8.31
C GLY A 53 -0.71 -0.32 -7.30
N ASP A 54 -1.64 0.61 -7.50
CA ASP A 54 -1.81 1.75 -6.60
C ASP A 54 -2.21 1.30 -5.20
N VAL A 55 -3.13 0.33 -5.09
CA VAL A 55 -3.52 -0.23 -3.80
C VAL A 55 -2.33 -0.96 -3.16
N MET A 56 -1.55 -1.70 -3.95
CA MET A 56 -0.37 -2.39 -3.45
C MET A 56 0.65 -1.42 -2.87
N GLU A 57 0.83 -0.26 -3.48
CA GLU A 57 1.72 0.78 -2.94
C GLU A 57 1.28 1.21 -1.54
N HIS A 58 -0.03 1.33 -1.31
CA HIS A 58 -0.55 1.66 0.01
C HIS A 58 -0.29 0.53 1.01
N VAL A 59 -0.46 -0.73 0.58
CA VAL A 59 -0.16 -1.88 1.44
C VAL A 59 1.30 -1.85 1.89
N VAL A 60 2.21 -1.63 0.94
CA VAL A 60 3.64 -1.58 1.24
C VAL A 60 3.95 -0.40 2.15
N PHE A 61 3.36 0.77 1.89
CA PHE A 61 3.59 1.96 2.68
C PHE A 61 3.15 1.76 4.14
N TYR A 62 1.94 1.25 4.36
CA TYR A 62 1.46 1.00 5.71
C TYR A 62 2.30 -0.07 6.42
N SER A 63 2.79 -1.05 5.68
CA SER A 63 3.67 -2.08 6.23
C SER A 63 4.99 -1.47 6.71
N MET A 64 5.53 -0.48 5.97
CA MET A 64 6.73 0.23 6.40
C MET A 64 6.48 1.05 7.66
N LEU A 65 5.33 1.69 7.76
CA LEU A 65 4.98 2.43 8.96
C LEU A 65 4.85 1.50 10.17
N GLY A 66 4.27 0.32 9.97
CA GLY A 66 4.20 -0.69 11.02
C GLY A 66 5.58 -1.16 11.45
N GLN A 67 6.49 -1.33 10.50
CA GLN A 67 7.87 -1.72 10.79
C GLN A 67 8.60 -0.65 11.57
N GLU A 68 8.39 0.62 11.23
CA GLU A 68 8.98 1.75 11.97
C GLU A 68 8.54 1.77 13.43
N LYS A 69 7.31 1.37 13.69
CA LYS A 69 6.77 1.28 15.05
C LYS A 69 7.10 -0.04 15.74
N GLU A 70 7.80 -0.92 15.05
CA GLU A 70 8.16 -2.25 15.53
C GLU A 70 6.94 -3.11 15.88
N GLU A 71 5.84 -2.93 15.14
CA GLU A 71 4.60 -3.68 15.35
C GLU A 71 4.45 -4.86 14.41
N PHE A 72 4.81 -4.68 13.14
CA PHE A 72 4.76 -5.71 12.10
C PHE A 72 5.54 -5.24 10.88
N ASP A 73 5.77 -6.15 9.94
CA ASP A 73 6.38 -5.83 8.65
C ASP A 73 5.55 -6.42 7.51
N VAL A 74 6.04 -6.25 6.28
CA VAL A 74 5.29 -6.72 5.10
C VAL A 74 5.14 -8.25 5.09
N ALA A 75 6.13 -8.97 5.62
CA ALA A 75 6.06 -10.43 5.72
C ALA A 75 4.93 -10.85 6.65
N ASP A 76 4.78 -10.15 7.78
CA ASP A 76 3.67 -10.42 8.71
C ASP A 76 2.33 -10.18 8.06
N VAL A 77 2.20 -9.12 7.26
CA VAL A 77 0.96 -8.82 6.53
C VAL A 77 0.61 -9.96 5.58
N CYS A 78 1.58 -10.45 4.83
CA CYS A 78 1.38 -11.57 3.91
C CYS A 78 1.01 -12.85 4.66
N ASN A 79 1.69 -13.13 5.78
CA ASN A 79 1.46 -14.34 6.55
C ASN A 79 0.14 -14.34 7.32
N ALA A 80 -0.38 -13.16 7.68
CA ALA A 80 -1.64 -13.05 8.39
C ALA A 80 -2.80 -13.71 7.62
N GLN A 81 -2.78 -13.60 6.30
CA GLN A 81 -3.80 -14.24 5.46
C GLN A 81 -3.66 -15.76 5.47
N SER A 82 -2.44 -16.27 5.48
CA SER A 82 -2.16 -17.71 5.50
C SER A 82 -2.66 -18.35 6.80
N VAL A 83 -2.53 -17.65 7.92
CA VAL A 83 -2.96 -18.15 9.24
C VAL A 83 -4.47 -18.31 9.29
N GLN A 84 -5.22 -17.49 8.57
CA GLN A 84 -6.69 -17.51 8.60
C GLN A 84 -7.30 -18.57 7.70
N THR A 85 -6.53 -19.15 6.83
CA THR A 85 -7.02 -20.20 5.94
C THR A 85 -6.69 -21.58 6.49
#